data_8afe4ffabb05025b53fd7d2df4ebc134
#
_entry.id   8afe4ffabb05025b53fd7d2df4ebc134
#
_cell.length_a   1.000
_cell.length_b   1.000
_cell.length_c   1.000
_cell.angle_alpha   90.00
_cell.angle_beta   90.00
_cell.angle_gamma   90.00
#
_symmetry.space_group_name_H-M   'P 1'
#
loop_
_entity.id
_entity.type
_entity.pdbx_description
1 polymer ?
#
loop_
_entity_poly.entity_id
_entity_poly.type
_entity_poly.pdbx_seq_one_letter_code
_entity_poly.pdbx_strand_id
1 'polypeptide(L)'
;RAQAADVVVVNHHLLLADLALKQDGFGELLPGAQAFVIDEAHQLPELAAQFFGEGFGMRPWQELGRDCLAEARGVGGAQSALQEPVDQLQQALLALRSAMEGLPPRGTQWRALAMPQVRDGFDTVMAGLVTLEQALQPLREAAAGLDACHARAREAVSRLQRWLGDDEPTLDFDTDPAETPRAADVLWYELTPRGFRCQRTPMDVSGPLREHRERSRAAWIFTSATLTVG
;
A
#
# COMPACT_ATOMS: atom_id res chain seq x y z
N ARG A 1 19.52 -8.01 22.08
CA ARG A 1 19.15 -7.68 23.48
C ARG A 1 17.65 -7.94 23.72
N ALA A 2 16.74 -7.56 22.83
CA ALA A 2 15.30 -7.82 22.99
C ALA A 2 14.97 -9.34 23.06
N GLN A 3 15.67 -10.17 22.30
CA GLN A 3 15.46 -11.62 22.28
C GLN A 3 15.82 -12.35 23.57
N ALA A 4 16.57 -11.72 24.48
CA ALA A 4 16.99 -12.28 25.76
C ALA A 4 16.31 -11.58 26.96
N ALA A 5 15.31 -10.76 26.72
CA ALA A 5 14.59 -10.03 27.76
C ALA A 5 13.27 -10.74 28.10
N ASP A 6 12.94 -10.80 29.39
CA ASP A 6 11.68 -11.36 29.86
C ASP A 6 10.49 -10.44 29.56
N VAL A 7 10.73 -9.13 29.47
CA VAL A 7 9.73 -8.10 29.12
C VAL A 7 10.34 -7.13 28.11
N VAL A 8 9.59 -6.86 27.03
CA VAL A 8 9.97 -5.88 25.99
C VAL A 8 8.88 -4.83 25.92
N VAL A 9 9.26 -3.56 26.10
CA VAL A 9 8.35 -2.42 25.95
C VAL A 9 8.60 -1.76 24.60
N VAL A 10 7.56 -1.62 23.79
CA VAL A 10 7.60 -1.02 22.46
C VAL A 10 6.44 -0.04 22.27
N ASN A 11 6.56 0.88 21.34
CA ASN A 11 5.42 1.69 20.95
C ASN A 11 4.49 0.90 20.00
N HIS A 12 3.25 1.36 19.85
CA HIS A 12 2.26 0.73 18.96
C HIS A 12 2.73 0.65 17.51
N HIS A 13 3.47 1.66 17.03
CA HIS A 13 3.98 1.69 15.66
C HIS A 13 4.93 0.51 15.39
N LEU A 14 5.83 0.21 16.32
CA LEU A 14 6.76 -0.91 16.15
C LEU A 14 6.03 -2.26 16.24
N LEU A 15 5.03 -2.38 17.11
CA LEU A 15 4.19 -3.57 17.16
C LEU A 15 3.43 -3.78 15.84
N LEU A 16 2.75 -2.75 15.33
CA LEU A 16 1.99 -2.84 14.09
C LEU A 16 2.88 -3.07 12.87
N ALA A 17 4.09 -2.49 12.85
CA ALA A 17 5.09 -2.76 11.81
C ALA A 17 5.53 -4.24 11.83
N ASP A 18 5.75 -4.83 13.01
CA ASP A 18 6.08 -6.25 13.16
C ASP A 18 4.94 -7.15 12.67
N LEU A 19 3.69 -6.79 13.01
CA LEU A 19 2.50 -7.51 12.54
C LEU A 19 2.36 -7.46 11.02
N ALA A 20 2.54 -6.30 10.40
CA ALA A 20 2.49 -6.14 8.95
C ALA A 20 3.58 -6.97 8.25
N LEU A 21 4.82 -6.94 8.74
CA LEU A 21 5.92 -7.73 8.18
C LEU A 21 5.69 -9.24 8.31
N LYS A 22 5.08 -9.69 9.39
CA LYS A 22 4.72 -11.10 9.60
C LYS A 22 3.61 -11.57 8.64
N GLN A 23 2.65 -10.69 8.33
CA GLN A 23 1.62 -10.98 7.32
C GLN A 23 2.24 -11.16 5.92
N ASP A 24 3.17 -10.29 5.56
CA ASP A 24 3.84 -10.32 4.26
C ASP A 24 4.94 -11.40 4.17
N GLY A 25 5.22 -12.13 5.25
CA GLY A 25 6.24 -13.19 5.28
C GLY A 25 7.68 -12.70 5.29
N PHE A 26 7.92 -11.41 5.53
CA PHE A 26 9.26 -10.79 5.52
C PHE A 26 10.09 -11.01 6.81
N GLY A 27 9.55 -11.70 7.80
CA GLY A 27 10.26 -12.00 9.03
C GLY A 27 9.70 -11.31 10.27
N GLU A 28 10.48 -11.30 11.35
CA GLU A 28 10.06 -10.81 12.65
C GLU A 28 11.00 -9.70 13.14
N LEU A 29 10.44 -8.57 13.59
CA LEU A 29 11.18 -7.51 14.28
C LEU A 29 11.21 -7.77 15.80
N LEU A 30 10.10 -8.28 16.33
CA LEU A 30 9.92 -8.58 17.76
C LEU A 30 9.97 -10.09 17.98
N PRO A 31 10.62 -10.53 19.08
CA PRO A 31 10.59 -11.94 19.46
C PRO A 31 9.16 -12.39 19.77
N GLY A 32 8.91 -13.68 19.61
CA GLY A 32 7.65 -14.27 20.03
C GLY A 32 7.40 -14.05 21.52
N ALA A 33 6.16 -13.70 21.86
CA ALA A 33 5.75 -13.40 23.22
C ALA A 33 4.62 -14.35 23.68
N GLN A 34 4.54 -14.62 24.98
CA GLN A 34 3.46 -15.37 25.60
C GLN A 34 2.26 -14.49 25.94
N ALA A 35 2.48 -13.19 26.11
CA ALA A 35 1.44 -12.21 26.36
C ALA A 35 1.78 -10.86 25.70
N PHE A 36 0.76 -10.19 25.20
CA PHE A 36 0.80 -8.82 24.72
C PHE A 36 -0.08 -7.97 25.64
N VAL A 37 0.49 -6.90 26.19
CA VAL A 37 -0.25 -5.89 26.95
C VAL A 37 -0.27 -4.63 26.12
N ILE A 38 -1.46 -4.26 25.64
CA ILE A 38 -1.68 -3.08 24.81
C ILE A 38 -2.28 -1.99 25.68
N ASP A 39 -1.46 -1.03 26.03
CA ASP A 39 -1.94 0.15 26.76
C ASP A 39 -2.50 1.18 25.80
N GLU A 40 -3.41 2.04 26.27
CA GLU A 40 -4.12 3.03 25.45
C GLU A 40 -4.73 2.42 24.18
N ALA A 41 -5.37 1.26 24.33
CA ALA A 41 -5.89 0.45 23.21
C ALA A 41 -6.88 1.18 22.31
N HIS A 42 -7.49 2.29 22.78
CA HIS A 42 -8.37 3.14 21.99
C HIS A 42 -7.66 3.79 20.77
N GLN A 43 -6.32 3.91 20.81
CA GLN A 43 -5.53 4.45 19.69
C GLN A 43 -5.22 3.40 18.62
N LEU A 44 -5.37 2.11 18.95
CA LEU A 44 -4.96 1.02 18.07
C LEU A 44 -5.69 1.00 16.71
N PRO A 45 -7.02 1.24 16.63
CA PRO A 45 -7.71 1.24 15.34
C PRO A 45 -7.18 2.29 14.36
N GLU A 46 -6.96 3.52 14.84
CA GLU A 46 -6.43 4.60 13.99
C GLU A 46 -5.01 4.32 13.50
N LEU A 47 -4.15 3.84 14.39
CA LEU A 47 -2.78 3.47 14.03
C LEU A 47 -2.76 2.25 13.10
N ALA A 48 -3.57 1.23 13.37
CA ALA A 48 -3.67 0.04 12.54
C ALA A 48 -4.13 0.37 11.11
N ALA A 49 -5.09 1.28 10.96
CA ALA A 49 -5.53 1.77 9.66
C ALA A 49 -4.40 2.41 8.83
N GLN A 50 -3.41 3.04 9.49
CA GLN A 50 -2.23 3.58 8.82
C GLN A 50 -1.24 2.49 8.38
N PHE A 51 -1.11 1.41 9.14
CA PHE A 51 -0.17 0.32 8.85
C PHE A 51 -0.72 -0.69 7.85
N PHE A 52 -2.00 -1.03 7.96
CA PHE A 52 -2.68 -1.97 7.05
C PHE A 52 -3.30 -1.28 5.84
N GLY A 53 -3.23 0.05 5.78
CA GLY A 53 -3.63 0.82 4.62
C GLY A 53 -2.62 0.68 3.47
N GLU A 54 -3.14 0.45 2.28
CA GLU A 54 -2.33 0.45 1.06
C GLU A 54 -2.24 1.85 0.48
N GLY A 55 -1.02 2.26 0.10
CA GLY A 55 -0.82 3.56 -0.50
C GLY A 55 0.19 3.54 -1.65
N PHE A 56 0.01 4.49 -2.56
CA PHE A 56 0.97 4.78 -3.61
C PHE A 56 1.08 6.29 -3.83
N GLY A 57 2.04 6.70 -4.64
CA GLY A 57 2.21 8.11 -4.95
C GLY A 57 3.22 8.35 -6.05
N MET A 58 3.31 9.59 -6.46
CA MET A 58 4.16 10.01 -7.57
C MET A 58 5.64 9.67 -7.34
N ARG A 59 6.17 9.98 -6.14
CA ARG A 59 7.60 9.83 -5.85
C ARG A 59 8.10 8.38 -5.92
N PRO A 60 7.47 7.37 -5.28
CA PRO A 60 7.90 5.96 -5.42
C PRO A 60 7.92 5.47 -6.87
N TRP A 61 6.99 5.93 -7.71
CA TRP A 61 6.95 5.52 -9.13
C TRP A 61 8.01 6.24 -9.97
N GLN A 62 8.33 7.49 -9.66
CA GLN A 62 9.49 8.16 -10.26
C GLN A 62 10.81 7.50 -9.86
N GLU A 63 10.93 7.05 -8.61
CA GLU A 63 12.08 6.29 -8.11
C GLU A 63 12.20 4.95 -8.82
N LEU A 64 11.08 4.22 -9.01
CA LEU A 64 11.06 2.98 -9.78
C LEU A 64 11.64 3.19 -11.20
N GLY A 65 11.21 4.21 -11.93
CA GLY A 65 11.75 4.49 -13.27
C GLY A 65 13.25 4.76 -13.27
N ARG A 66 13.74 5.52 -12.28
CA ARG A 66 15.19 5.79 -12.13
C ARG A 66 15.99 4.52 -11.81
N ASP A 67 15.46 3.68 -10.93
CA ASP A 67 16.09 2.42 -10.55
C ASP A 67 16.16 1.47 -11.76
N CYS A 68 15.07 1.37 -12.56
CA CYS A 68 15.07 0.58 -13.79
C CYS A 68 16.20 0.97 -14.74
N LEU A 69 16.39 2.28 -14.98
CA LEU A 69 17.47 2.77 -15.85
C LEU A 69 18.85 2.59 -15.23
N ALA A 70 18.97 2.65 -13.90
CA ALA A 70 20.23 2.41 -13.21
C ALA A 70 20.66 0.94 -13.32
N GLU A 71 19.77 0.01 -13.07
CA GLU A 71 20.00 -1.44 -13.17
C GLU A 71 20.25 -1.89 -14.63
N ALA A 72 19.60 -1.23 -15.59
CA ALA A 72 19.77 -1.53 -17.01
C ALA A 72 21.16 -1.22 -17.56
N ARG A 73 21.96 -0.36 -16.91
CA ARG A 73 23.30 0.05 -17.40
C ARG A 73 24.28 -1.12 -17.53
N GLY A 74 24.11 -2.15 -16.70
CA GLY A 74 24.96 -3.35 -16.72
C GLY A 74 24.53 -4.42 -17.70
N VAL A 75 23.39 -4.25 -18.40
CA VAL A 75 22.77 -5.26 -19.27
C VAL A 75 22.68 -4.74 -20.70
N GLY A 76 23.30 -5.44 -21.64
CA GLY A 76 23.32 -5.03 -23.05
C GLY A 76 21.93 -4.90 -23.65
N GLY A 77 21.63 -3.72 -24.24
CA GLY A 77 20.33 -3.43 -24.86
C GLY A 77 19.19 -3.06 -23.90
N ALA A 78 19.32 -3.36 -22.60
CA ALA A 78 18.24 -3.11 -21.63
C ALA A 78 17.96 -1.61 -21.44
N GLN A 79 19.00 -0.77 -21.43
CA GLN A 79 18.82 0.67 -21.27
C GLN A 79 17.98 1.28 -22.40
N SER A 80 18.25 0.89 -23.66
CA SER A 80 17.45 1.38 -24.79
C SER A 80 16.01 0.86 -24.79
N ALA A 81 15.79 -0.37 -24.30
CA ALA A 81 14.46 -0.94 -24.18
C ALA A 81 13.61 -0.29 -23.08
N LEU A 82 14.22 0.21 -22.01
CA LEU A 82 13.53 0.78 -20.86
C LEU A 82 13.42 2.31 -20.90
N GLN A 83 14.22 3.00 -21.72
CA GLN A 83 14.23 4.46 -21.73
C GLN A 83 12.86 5.04 -22.07
N GLU A 84 12.26 4.62 -23.19
CA GLU A 84 10.97 5.14 -23.64
C GLU A 84 9.83 4.82 -22.65
N PRO A 85 9.66 3.57 -22.14
CA PRO A 85 8.65 3.26 -21.10
C PRO A 85 8.80 4.11 -19.83
N VAL A 86 10.03 4.35 -19.38
CA VAL A 86 10.29 5.18 -18.19
C VAL A 86 9.92 6.63 -18.45
N ASP A 87 10.31 7.18 -19.61
CA ASP A 87 10.00 8.57 -19.97
C ASP A 87 8.49 8.78 -20.12
N GLN A 88 7.77 7.83 -20.72
CA GLN A 88 6.30 7.85 -20.82
C GLN A 88 5.64 7.87 -19.45
N LEU A 89 6.05 6.98 -18.53
CA LEU A 89 5.54 6.96 -17.17
C LEU A 89 5.81 8.28 -16.42
N GLN A 90 7.02 8.84 -16.56
CA GLN A 90 7.37 10.11 -15.93
C GLN A 90 6.50 11.26 -16.44
N GLN A 91 6.27 11.33 -17.75
CA GLN A 91 5.39 12.34 -18.36
C GLN A 91 3.94 12.18 -17.89
N ALA A 92 3.42 10.95 -17.86
CA ALA A 92 2.09 10.65 -17.35
C ALA A 92 1.91 11.10 -15.89
N LEU A 93 2.89 10.85 -15.02
CA LEU A 93 2.87 11.27 -13.63
C LEU A 93 2.85 12.80 -13.48
N LEU A 94 3.61 13.52 -14.30
CA LEU A 94 3.62 14.98 -14.29
C LEU A 94 2.29 15.54 -14.79
N ALA A 95 1.74 14.98 -15.88
CA ALA A 95 0.46 15.37 -16.42
C ALA A 95 -0.70 15.13 -15.43
N LEU A 96 -0.72 13.97 -14.77
CA LEU A 96 -1.70 13.67 -13.71
C LEU A 96 -1.59 14.67 -12.57
N ARG A 97 -0.36 14.97 -12.10
CA ARG A 97 -0.15 15.95 -11.02
C ARG A 97 -0.71 17.33 -11.40
N SER A 98 -0.50 17.76 -12.65
CA SER A 98 -1.04 19.02 -13.14
C SER A 98 -2.57 18.97 -13.24
N ALA A 99 -3.16 17.88 -13.73
CA ALA A 99 -4.61 17.70 -13.76
C ALA A 99 -5.26 17.78 -12.37
N MET A 100 -4.54 17.34 -11.33
CA MET A 100 -5.01 17.41 -9.95
C MET A 100 -4.90 18.78 -9.28
N GLU A 101 -4.30 19.80 -9.91
CA GLU A 101 -4.12 21.13 -9.31
C GLU A 101 -5.42 21.84 -8.96
N GLY A 102 -6.51 21.53 -9.67
CA GLY A 102 -7.85 22.05 -9.37
C GLY A 102 -8.56 21.39 -8.19
N LEU A 103 -7.98 20.35 -7.59
CA LEU A 103 -8.55 19.63 -6.47
C LEU A 103 -8.13 20.26 -5.13
N PRO A 104 -8.94 20.09 -4.05
CA PRO A 104 -8.53 20.41 -2.69
C PRO A 104 -7.25 19.64 -2.30
N PRO A 105 -6.46 20.14 -1.34
CA PRO A 105 -5.23 19.46 -0.88
C PRO A 105 -5.47 18.01 -0.43
N ARG A 106 -6.67 17.67 0.04
CA ARG A 106 -7.08 16.34 0.46
C ARG A 106 -8.54 16.09 0.09
N GLY A 107 -8.86 14.87 -0.33
CA GLY A 107 -10.25 14.51 -0.69
C GLY A 107 -10.40 13.02 -0.97
N THR A 108 -11.65 12.62 -1.21
CA THR A 108 -12.00 11.25 -1.54
C THR A 108 -11.67 10.91 -3.00
N GLN A 109 -11.41 9.65 -3.28
CA GLN A 109 -11.16 9.14 -4.62
C GLN A 109 -12.29 9.50 -5.60
N TRP A 110 -13.56 9.29 -5.23
CA TRP A 110 -14.70 9.59 -6.10
C TRP A 110 -14.72 11.05 -6.54
N ARG A 111 -14.33 11.99 -5.66
CA ARG A 111 -14.23 13.42 -5.98
C ARG A 111 -13.13 13.69 -7.00
N ALA A 112 -11.99 13.01 -6.88
CA ALA A 112 -10.91 13.12 -7.86
C ALA A 112 -11.33 12.56 -9.21
N LEU A 113 -11.94 11.38 -9.24
CA LEU A 113 -12.36 10.70 -10.46
C LEU A 113 -13.61 11.32 -11.12
N ALA A 114 -14.34 12.19 -10.42
CA ALA A 114 -15.42 12.99 -11.01
C ALA A 114 -14.89 14.05 -11.99
N MET A 115 -13.59 14.40 -11.96
CA MET A 115 -12.95 15.28 -12.92
C MET A 115 -12.40 14.44 -14.09
N PRO A 116 -12.91 14.58 -15.33
CA PRO A 116 -12.50 13.77 -16.47
C PRO A 116 -10.98 13.77 -16.70
N GLN A 117 -10.35 14.95 -16.65
CA GLN A 117 -8.89 15.08 -16.84
C GLN A 117 -8.07 14.33 -15.77
N VAL A 118 -8.59 14.17 -14.56
CA VAL A 118 -7.91 13.40 -13.50
C VAL A 118 -8.08 11.90 -13.75
N ARG A 119 -9.27 11.47 -14.16
CA ARG A 119 -9.55 10.08 -14.54
C ARG A 119 -8.65 9.66 -15.72
N ASP A 120 -8.66 10.41 -16.80
CA ASP A 120 -7.83 10.16 -17.99
C ASP A 120 -6.33 10.17 -17.63
N GLY A 121 -5.94 11.01 -16.68
CA GLY A 121 -4.58 11.05 -16.15
C GLY A 121 -4.19 9.76 -15.42
N PHE A 122 -5.09 9.20 -14.60
CA PHE A 122 -4.86 7.89 -13.95
C PHE A 122 -4.81 6.76 -14.96
N ASP A 123 -5.68 6.75 -15.97
CA ASP A 123 -5.66 5.75 -17.05
C ASP A 123 -4.35 5.81 -17.83
N THR A 124 -3.84 7.01 -18.10
CA THR A 124 -2.53 7.20 -18.75
C THR A 124 -1.37 6.69 -17.89
N VAL A 125 -1.40 6.93 -16.58
CA VAL A 125 -0.41 6.39 -15.62
C VAL A 125 -0.50 4.87 -15.56
N MET A 126 -1.70 4.30 -15.56
CA MET A 126 -1.90 2.85 -15.60
C MET A 126 -1.27 2.25 -16.86
N ALA A 127 -1.55 2.83 -18.03
CA ALA A 127 -0.95 2.39 -19.30
C ALA A 127 0.59 2.46 -19.26
N GLY A 128 1.16 3.53 -18.69
CA GLY A 128 2.60 3.69 -18.52
C GLY A 128 3.23 2.63 -17.59
N LEU A 129 2.57 2.30 -16.48
CA LEU A 129 3.02 1.25 -15.55
C LEU A 129 2.98 -0.13 -16.19
N VAL A 130 1.90 -0.46 -16.92
CA VAL A 130 1.77 -1.73 -17.66
C VAL A 130 2.84 -1.84 -18.76
N THR A 131 3.07 -0.76 -19.50
CA THR A 131 4.13 -0.73 -20.52
C THR A 131 5.52 -0.95 -19.93
N LEU A 132 5.82 -0.33 -18.78
CA LEU A 132 7.07 -0.53 -18.07
C LEU A 132 7.21 -1.97 -17.56
N GLU A 133 6.16 -2.54 -16.95
CA GLU A 133 6.14 -3.93 -16.50
C GLU A 133 6.42 -4.89 -17.65
N GLN A 134 5.74 -4.73 -18.79
CA GLN A 134 5.93 -5.55 -19.99
C GLN A 134 7.34 -5.43 -20.56
N ALA A 135 7.92 -4.24 -20.57
CA ALA A 135 9.30 -4.02 -21.01
C ALA A 135 10.34 -4.66 -20.08
N LEU A 136 10.06 -4.73 -18.78
CA LEU A 136 10.91 -5.40 -17.79
C LEU A 136 10.80 -6.93 -17.84
N GLN A 137 9.68 -7.49 -18.26
CA GLN A 137 9.42 -8.92 -18.27
C GLN A 137 10.53 -9.78 -18.93
N PRO A 138 11.00 -9.48 -20.15
CA PRO A 138 12.08 -10.25 -20.78
C PRO A 138 13.46 -10.01 -20.16
N LEU A 139 13.63 -9.01 -19.32
CA LEU A 139 14.89 -8.60 -18.72
C LEU A 139 15.10 -9.15 -17.29
N ARG A 140 14.11 -9.82 -16.73
CA ARG A 140 14.11 -10.28 -15.33
C ARG A 140 15.28 -11.17 -14.98
N GLU A 141 15.62 -12.11 -15.86
CA GLU A 141 16.69 -13.09 -15.64
C GLU A 141 18.10 -12.51 -15.89
N ALA A 142 18.19 -11.32 -16.50
CA ALA A 142 19.47 -10.71 -16.84
C ALA A 142 20.18 -10.09 -15.63
N ALA A 143 19.43 -9.59 -14.62
CA ALA A 143 19.98 -9.05 -13.38
C ALA A 143 18.93 -9.08 -12.25
N ALA A 144 19.36 -9.39 -11.03
CA ALA A 144 18.48 -9.41 -9.86
C ALA A 144 17.80 -8.06 -9.59
N GLY A 145 18.47 -6.93 -9.89
CA GLY A 145 17.89 -5.60 -9.78
C GLY A 145 16.75 -5.36 -10.77
N LEU A 146 16.82 -5.90 -11.99
CA LEU A 146 15.73 -5.82 -12.98
C LEU A 146 14.56 -6.70 -12.60
N ASP A 147 14.77 -7.88 -12.00
CA ASP A 147 13.68 -8.70 -11.46
C ASP A 147 12.96 -7.98 -10.29
N ALA A 148 13.71 -7.34 -9.39
CA ALA A 148 13.14 -6.52 -8.33
C ALA A 148 12.34 -5.31 -8.88
N CYS A 149 12.82 -4.65 -9.93
CA CYS A 149 12.11 -3.58 -10.62
C CYS A 149 10.81 -4.09 -11.25
N HIS A 150 10.83 -5.25 -11.90
CA HIS A 150 9.63 -5.88 -12.46
C HIS A 150 8.59 -6.18 -11.37
N ALA A 151 9.00 -6.78 -10.25
CA ALA A 151 8.10 -7.07 -9.14
C ALA A 151 7.44 -5.79 -8.59
N ARG A 152 8.21 -4.70 -8.46
CA ARG A 152 7.71 -3.38 -8.05
C ARG A 152 6.75 -2.76 -9.08
N ALA A 153 7.03 -2.90 -10.38
CA ALA A 153 6.14 -2.42 -11.44
C ALA A 153 4.80 -3.13 -11.41
N ARG A 154 4.81 -4.47 -11.29
CA ARG A 154 3.60 -5.30 -11.15
C ARG A 154 2.79 -4.93 -9.92
N GLU A 155 3.46 -4.71 -8.79
CA GLU A 155 2.78 -4.26 -7.56
C GLU A 155 2.19 -2.85 -7.72
N ALA A 156 2.87 -1.94 -8.42
CA ALA A 156 2.34 -0.60 -8.72
C ALA A 156 1.05 -0.68 -9.56
N VAL A 157 1.02 -1.51 -10.61
CA VAL A 157 -0.18 -1.78 -11.41
C VAL A 157 -1.31 -2.29 -10.52
N SER A 158 -1.06 -3.32 -9.71
CA SER A 158 -2.06 -3.92 -8.83
C SER A 158 -2.62 -2.92 -7.81
N ARG A 159 -1.78 -2.10 -7.17
CA ARG A 159 -2.22 -1.07 -6.22
C ARG A 159 -3.08 0.01 -6.87
N LEU A 160 -2.70 0.43 -8.07
CA LEU A 160 -3.48 1.43 -8.80
C LEU A 160 -4.85 0.86 -9.21
N GLN A 161 -4.90 -0.38 -9.72
CA GLN A 161 -6.15 -1.08 -10.05
C GLN A 161 -7.10 -1.14 -8.84
N ARG A 162 -6.60 -1.63 -7.69
CA ARG A 162 -7.40 -1.70 -6.46
C ARG A 162 -7.91 -0.33 -5.99
N TRP A 163 -7.11 0.73 -6.20
CA TRP A 163 -7.53 2.07 -5.80
C TRP A 163 -8.53 2.67 -6.79
N LEU A 164 -8.44 2.37 -8.09
CA LEU A 164 -9.41 2.85 -9.09
C LEU A 164 -10.78 2.18 -8.94
N GLY A 165 -10.84 1.01 -8.26
CA GLY A 165 -12.12 0.39 -7.94
C GLY A 165 -12.65 -0.50 -9.06
N ASP A 166 -11.78 -1.16 -9.83
CA ASP A 166 -12.18 -2.24 -10.75
C ASP A 166 -12.72 -3.49 -10.02
N ASP A 167 -12.57 -3.55 -8.71
CA ASP A 167 -13.37 -4.40 -7.83
C ASP A 167 -14.64 -3.63 -7.44
N GLU A 168 -15.67 -3.64 -8.29
CA GLU A 168 -17.02 -3.31 -7.83
C GLU A 168 -17.27 -4.14 -6.56
N PRO A 169 -17.75 -3.52 -5.45
CA PRO A 169 -18.41 -4.30 -4.44
C PRO A 169 -19.61 -4.91 -5.16
N THR A 170 -19.49 -6.16 -5.56
CA THR A 170 -20.66 -6.95 -5.93
C THR A 170 -21.52 -6.96 -4.67
N LEU A 171 -22.50 -6.07 -4.65
CA LEU A 171 -23.65 -6.19 -3.78
C LEU A 171 -24.38 -7.43 -4.30
N ASP A 172 -23.83 -8.57 -3.96
CA ASP A 172 -24.47 -9.85 -4.19
C ASP A 172 -25.61 -9.90 -3.18
N PHE A 173 -26.82 -9.53 -3.62
CA PHE A 173 -28.04 -9.52 -2.80
C PHE A 173 -28.45 -10.93 -2.37
N ASP A 174 -27.74 -11.97 -2.84
CA ASP A 174 -27.96 -13.38 -2.49
C ASP A 174 -26.99 -13.90 -1.40
N THR A 175 -26.13 -13.05 -0.83
CA THR A 175 -25.23 -13.48 0.25
C THR A 175 -25.96 -13.57 1.57
N ASP A 176 -25.80 -14.68 2.28
CA ASP A 176 -26.35 -14.99 3.60
C ASP A 176 -26.15 -13.81 4.57
N PRO A 177 -27.20 -13.29 5.25
CA PRO A 177 -27.06 -12.19 6.20
C PRO A 177 -26.11 -12.44 7.39
N ALA A 178 -25.52 -13.65 7.49
CA ALA A 178 -24.48 -13.97 8.45
C ALA A 178 -23.05 -13.54 7.99
N GLU A 179 -22.82 -13.24 6.71
CA GLU A 179 -21.60 -12.60 6.24
C GLU A 179 -21.76 -11.07 6.35
N THR A 180 -21.28 -10.53 7.45
CA THR A 180 -21.22 -9.08 7.68
C THR A 180 -20.56 -8.43 6.46
N PRO A 181 -21.22 -7.44 5.79
CA PRO A 181 -20.59 -6.73 4.69
C PRO A 181 -19.23 -6.20 5.19
N ARG A 182 -18.12 -6.57 4.53
CA ARG A 182 -16.83 -5.95 4.85
C ARG A 182 -17.02 -4.45 4.73
N ALA A 183 -16.78 -3.75 5.84
CA ALA A 183 -16.84 -2.29 5.83
C ALA A 183 -15.99 -1.78 4.67
N ALA A 184 -16.61 -1.02 3.77
CA ALA A 184 -15.95 -0.56 2.55
C ALA A 184 -14.72 0.29 2.92
N ASP A 185 -13.59 0.02 2.28
CA ASP A 185 -12.36 0.79 2.49
C ASP A 185 -12.57 2.26 2.12
N VAL A 186 -11.92 3.15 2.84
CA VAL A 186 -11.90 4.58 2.49
C VAL A 186 -10.79 4.85 1.50
N LEU A 187 -11.17 5.22 0.27
CA LEU A 187 -10.25 5.62 -0.78
C LEU A 187 -10.11 7.15 -0.79
N TRP A 188 -8.91 7.65 -0.62
CA TRP A 188 -8.64 9.09 -0.56
C TRP A 188 -7.30 9.46 -1.17
N TYR A 189 -7.13 10.76 -1.47
CA TYR A 189 -5.89 11.33 -1.98
C TYR A 189 -5.43 12.52 -1.14
N GLU A 190 -4.15 12.81 -1.21
CA GLU A 190 -3.51 13.99 -0.66
C GLU A 190 -2.54 14.58 -1.68
N LEU A 191 -2.66 15.90 -1.91
CA LEU A 191 -1.72 16.65 -2.73
C LEU A 191 -0.58 17.15 -1.86
N THR A 192 0.64 16.93 -2.33
CA THR A 192 1.85 17.46 -1.70
C THR A 192 2.49 18.51 -2.60
N PRO A 193 3.39 19.37 -2.09
CA PRO A 193 4.07 20.36 -2.92
C PRO A 193 4.83 19.75 -4.12
N ARG A 194 5.24 18.48 -4.02
CA ARG A 194 6.06 17.80 -5.03
C ARG A 194 5.39 16.62 -5.69
N GLY A 195 4.08 16.41 -5.48
CA GLY A 195 3.38 15.28 -6.06
C GLY A 195 2.01 15.03 -5.44
N PHE A 196 1.60 13.78 -5.45
CA PHE A 196 0.38 13.30 -4.83
C PHE A 196 0.63 11.97 -4.11
N ARG A 197 -0.26 11.64 -3.20
CA ARG A 197 -0.38 10.34 -2.55
C ARG A 197 -1.82 9.89 -2.61
N CYS A 198 -2.04 8.63 -2.91
CA CYS A 198 -3.33 7.96 -2.86
C CYS A 198 -3.28 6.86 -1.80
N GLN A 199 -4.37 6.68 -1.08
CA GLN A 199 -4.45 5.74 0.04
C GLN A 199 -5.77 4.98 -0.04
N ARG A 200 -5.71 3.71 0.30
CA ARG A 200 -6.81 2.83 0.60
C ARG A 200 -6.70 2.46 2.08
N THR A 201 -7.59 2.97 2.89
CA THR A 201 -7.58 2.78 4.35
C THR A 201 -8.72 1.83 4.71
N PRO A 202 -8.42 0.64 5.25
CA PRO A 202 -9.47 -0.28 5.68
C PRO A 202 -10.28 0.34 6.82
N MET A 203 -11.61 0.31 6.71
CA MET A 203 -12.51 0.72 7.80
C MET A 203 -12.54 -0.32 8.93
N ASP A 204 -12.31 -1.57 8.60
CA ASP A 204 -12.19 -2.65 9.58
C ASP A 204 -10.74 -3.13 9.66
N VAL A 205 -10.04 -2.70 10.70
CA VAL A 205 -8.71 -3.16 11.06
C VAL A 205 -8.72 -4.36 12.01
N SER A 206 -9.92 -4.81 12.40
CA SER A 206 -10.07 -5.95 13.32
C SER A 206 -9.63 -7.26 12.66
N GLY A 207 -9.80 -7.40 11.35
CA GLY A 207 -9.41 -8.58 10.59
C GLY A 207 -7.94 -8.94 10.76
N PRO A 208 -6.98 -8.10 10.35
CA PRO A 208 -5.55 -8.34 10.52
C PRO A 208 -5.13 -8.58 11.97
N LEU A 209 -5.68 -7.80 12.92
CA LEU A 209 -5.37 -7.98 14.34
C LEU A 209 -5.96 -9.28 14.90
N ARG A 210 -7.16 -9.67 14.48
CA ARG A 210 -7.80 -10.93 14.85
C ARG A 210 -7.02 -12.12 14.31
N GLU A 211 -6.66 -12.11 13.05
CA GLU A 211 -5.90 -13.17 12.42
C GLU A 211 -4.56 -13.40 13.12
N HIS A 212 -3.85 -12.32 13.45
CA HIS A 212 -2.61 -12.44 14.23
C HIS A 212 -2.87 -12.97 15.65
N ARG A 213 -3.92 -12.50 16.32
CA ARG A 213 -4.32 -12.99 17.65
C ARG A 213 -4.66 -14.48 17.63
N GLU A 214 -5.37 -14.95 16.60
CA GLU A 214 -5.76 -16.35 16.46
C GLU A 214 -4.58 -17.26 16.11
N ARG A 215 -3.62 -16.76 15.31
CA ARG A 215 -2.37 -17.46 14.99
C ARG A 215 -1.39 -17.46 16.16
N SER A 216 -1.35 -16.40 16.95
CA SER A 216 -0.52 -16.34 18.14
C SER A 216 -1.21 -17.07 19.29
N ARG A 217 -0.52 -18.02 19.94
CA ARG A 217 -1.02 -18.66 21.17
C ARG A 217 -0.82 -17.77 22.41
N ALA A 218 -0.60 -16.48 22.22
CA ALA A 218 -0.33 -15.51 23.25
C ALA A 218 -1.64 -14.97 23.88
N ALA A 219 -1.55 -14.58 25.15
CA ALA A 219 -2.63 -13.83 25.79
C ALA A 219 -2.61 -12.36 25.33
N TRP A 220 -3.77 -11.79 25.02
CA TRP A 220 -3.90 -10.39 24.64
C TRP A 220 -4.69 -9.64 25.71
N ILE A 221 -4.09 -8.62 26.28
CA ILE A 221 -4.66 -7.78 27.33
C ILE A 221 -4.72 -6.35 26.80
N PHE A 222 -5.90 -5.76 26.76
CA PHE A 222 -6.11 -4.39 26.31
C PHE A 222 -6.45 -3.52 27.51
N THR A 223 -5.74 -2.42 27.67
CA THR A 223 -6.00 -1.41 28.72
C THR A 223 -6.24 -0.05 28.08
N SER A 224 -7.17 0.70 28.60
CA SER A 224 -7.44 2.08 28.20
C SER A 224 -8.30 2.78 29.24
N ALA A 225 -8.07 4.06 29.44
CA ALA A 225 -8.91 4.88 30.31
C ALA A 225 -10.34 5.09 29.78
N THR A 226 -10.58 4.81 28.49
CA THR A 226 -11.85 5.09 27.79
C THR A 226 -12.57 3.82 27.29
N LEU A 227 -12.09 2.62 27.65
CA LEU A 227 -12.82 1.39 27.31
C LEU A 227 -14.11 1.32 28.13
N THR A 228 -15.22 1.68 27.51
CA THR A 228 -16.56 1.41 28.05
C THR A 228 -17.02 0.04 27.57
N VAL A 229 -17.35 -0.81 28.52
CA VAL A 229 -18.08 -2.06 28.23
C VAL A 229 -19.54 -1.67 28.15
N GLY A 230 -20.12 -1.67 26.93
CA GLY A 230 -21.54 -1.52 26.70
C GLY A 230 -22.26 -2.86 26.81
#